data_a1e07e063bcd77a07b05742472d08c97
#
_entry.id   a1e07e063bcd77a07b05742472d08c97
#
_cell.length_a   1.000
_cell.length_b   1.000
_cell.length_c   1.000
_cell.angle_alpha   90.00
_cell.angle_beta   90.00
_cell.angle_gamma   90.00
#
_symmetry.space_group_name_H-M   'P 1'
#
loop_
_entity.id
_entity.type
_entity.pdbx_description
1 polymer ?
#
loop_
_entity_poly.entity_id
_entity_poly.type
_entity_poly.pdbx_seq_one_letter_code
_entity_poly.pdbx_strand_id
1 'polypeptide(L)'
;MQLFWTPASPFTRKVVIAAKELGLWQRIDVKPTTWPLDWGYATVPFTAGLAAANPVARIPTLITDDGVALGDSTLICQHLNSLATDTRVIPTDGGQWPMGALYAVADGLLEAQVAMRAEMLRPDAIRSAGFLQKQQDRIRRCFDHIEEHAVELSVPGGSLPNLAQITAGIACGYQDWRDWLADFRPGRPALSNWYGEFSQRPAMRETEPSDTPEA
;
A
#
# COMPACT_ATOMS: atom_id res chain seq x y z
N MET A 1 2.12 20.21 -2.30
CA MET A 1 2.09 18.97 -3.14
C MET A 1 0.64 18.56 -3.38
N GLN A 2 0.33 17.85 -4.50
CA GLN A 2 -1.01 17.34 -4.80
C GLN A 2 -0.96 15.83 -5.04
N LEU A 3 -1.84 15.05 -4.38
CA LEU A 3 -1.86 13.58 -4.49
C LEU A 3 -3.17 13.12 -5.14
N PHE A 4 -3.07 12.45 -6.29
CA PHE A 4 -4.17 11.68 -6.86
C PHE A 4 -4.37 10.42 -6.01
N TRP A 5 -5.57 10.27 -5.44
CA TRP A 5 -5.81 9.41 -4.30
C TRP A 5 -7.15 8.67 -4.36
N THR A 6 -7.18 7.46 -3.79
CA THR A 6 -8.42 6.78 -3.38
C THR A 6 -8.18 5.96 -2.12
N PRO A 7 -9.13 5.90 -1.18
CA PRO A 7 -9.00 5.12 0.06
C PRO A 7 -8.95 3.60 -0.18
N ALA A 8 -9.45 3.14 -1.33
CA ALA A 8 -9.44 1.72 -1.70
C ALA A 8 -8.06 1.19 -2.12
N SER A 9 -7.10 2.08 -2.42
CA SER A 9 -5.79 1.66 -2.94
C SER A 9 -4.78 1.43 -1.81
N PRO A 10 -4.24 0.20 -1.65
CA PRO A 10 -3.20 -0.07 -0.66
C PRO A 10 -1.90 0.69 -0.96
N PHE A 11 -1.60 0.93 -2.24
CA PHE A 11 -0.43 1.72 -2.63
C PHE A 11 -0.59 3.21 -2.29
N THR A 12 -1.79 3.76 -2.42
CA THR A 12 -2.08 5.12 -1.95
C THR A 12 -2.00 5.19 -0.43
N ARG A 13 -2.56 4.20 0.28
CA ARG A 13 -2.49 4.10 1.74
C ARG A 13 -1.06 4.12 2.24
N LYS A 14 -0.12 3.45 1.55
CA LYS A 14 1.32 3.48 1.85
C LYS A 14 1.87 4.90 1.87
N VAL A 15 1.56 5.69 0.85
CA VAL A 15 1.99 7.09 0.74
C VAL A 15 1.38 7.94 1.86
N VAL A 16 0.08 7.77 2.13
CA VAL A 16 -0.62 8.53 3.17
C VAL A 16 -0.05 8.24 4.57
N ILE A 17 0.16 6.95 4.90
CA ILE A 17 0.76 6.57 6.20
C ILE A 17 2.17 7.10 6.31
N ALA A 18 3.02 6.95 5.29
CA ALA A 18 4.37 7.50 5.29
C ALA A 18 4.36 9.03 5.49
N ALA A 19 3.47 9.75 4.81
CA ALA A 19 3.34 11.21 4.98
C ALA A 19 2.90 11.60 6.40
N LYS A 20 1.97 10.83 7.01
CA LYS A 20 1.52 11.07 8.39
C LYS A 20 2.64 10.81 9.41
N GLU A 21 3.33 9.68 9.30
CA GLU A 21 4.46 9.32 10.18
C GLU A 21 5.62 10.33 10.07
N LEU A 22 5.85 10.91 8.88
CA LEU A 22 6.86 11.93 8.65
C LEU A 22 6.40 13.36 9.02
N GLY A 23 5.13 13.55 9.47
CA GLY A 23 4.58 14.87 9.76
C GLY A 23 4.35 15.76 8.53
N LEU A 24 4.29 15.18 7.34
CA LEU A 24 4.18 15.90 6.07
C LEU A 24 2.75 15.91 5.49
N TRP A 25 1.81 15.20 6.12
CA TRP A 25 0.46 15.05 5.58
C TRP A 25 -0.25 16.37 5.31
N GLN A 26 -0.09 17.36 6.20
CA GLN A 26 -0.71 18.68 6.06
C GLN A 26 -0.17 19.50 4.87
N ARG A 27 0.91 19.07 4.22
CA ARG A 27 1.48 19.70 3.02
C ARG A 27 0.93 19.09 1.72
N ILE A 28 0.01 18.12 1.81
CA ILE A 28 -0.50 17.37 0.67
C ILE A 28 -1.98 17.66 0.49
N ASP A 29 -2.33 18.26 -0.64
CA ASP A 29 -3.70 18.42 -1.09
C ASP A 29 -4.13 17.13 -1.81
N VAL A 30 -5.18 16.48 -1.30
CA VAL A 30 -5.68 15.25 -1.92
C VAL A 30 -6.63 15.56 -3.06
N LYS A 31 -6.46 14.85 -4.17
CA LYS A 31 -7.36 14.88 -5.30
C LYS A 31 -8.06 13.52 -5.39
N PRO A 32 -9.31 13.42 -4.94
CA PRO A 32 -10.08 12.18 -5.04
C PRO A 32 -10.09 11.69 -6.47
N THR A 33 -9.77 10.42 -6.65
CA THR A 33 -9.59 9.81 -7.96
C THR A 33 -10.54 8.64 -8.10
N THR A 34 -11.41 8.70 -9.09
CA THR A 34 -12.26 7.60 -9.46
C THR A 34 -11.44 6.64 -10.32
N TRP A 35 -11.45 5.37 -9.94
CA TRP A 35 -10.88 4.29 -10.75
C TRP A 35 -12.02 3.48 -11.33
N PRO A 36 -12.07 3.25 -12.65
CA PRO A 36 -13.07 2.35 -13.23
C PRO A 36 -12.87 0.94 -12.67
N LEU A 37 -13.90 0.42 -12.01
CA LEU A 37 -13.87 -0.90 -11.38
C LEU A 37 -14.48 -1.98 -12.28
N ASP A 38 -15.09 -1.59 -13.41
CA ASP A 38 -15.69 -2.51 -14.33
C ASP A 38 -14.70 -2.94 -15.44
N TRP A 39 -14.79 -4.19 -15.83
CA TRP A 39 -14.03 -4.74 -16.94
C TRP A 39 -14.59 -4.35 -18.30
N GLY A 40 -15.69 -3.62 -18.35
CA GLY A 40 -16.38 -3.14 -19.54
C GLY A 40 -15.76 -1.91 -20.18
N TYR A 41 -14.46 -1.64 -19.96
CA TYR A 41 -13.81 -0.45 -20.50
C TYR A 41 -14.57 0.83 -20.18
N ALA A 42 -14.64 1.08 -18.90
CA ALA A 42 -14.84 2.39 -18.32
C ALA A 42 -15.96 3.22 -18.96
N THR A 43 -17.13 2.98 -18.51
CA THR A 43 -18.16 4.01 -18.52
C THR A 43 -17.83 5.16 -17.56
N VAL A 44 -16.85 4.96 -16.64
CA VAL A 44 -16.38 6.00 -15.72
C VAL A 44 -15.06 6.58 -16.27
N PRO A 45 -15.04 7.85 -16.67
CA PRO A 45 -13.84 8.50 -17.15
C PRO A 45 -12.79 8.60 -16.04
N PHE A 46 -11.50 8.48 -16.39
CA PHE A 46 -10.41 8.79 -15.48
C PHE A 46 -10.57 10.20 -14.91
N THR A 47 -10.17 10.37 -13.66
CA THR A 47 -10.09 11.70 -13.05
C THR A 47 -9.29 12.63 -13.94
N ALA A 48 -9.87 13.80 -14.25
CA ALA A 48 -9.25 14.77 -15.13
C ALA A 48 -7.83 15.14 -14.63
N GLY A 49 -6.88 15.12 -15.52
CA GLY A 49 -5.49 15.46 -15.25
C GLY A 49 -4.61 14.28 -14.80
N LEU A 50 -5.15 13.13 -14.38
CA LEU A 50 -4.31 12.00 -13.97
C LEU A 50 -3.43 11.49 -15.12
N ALA A 51 -4.03 11.20 -16.27
CA ALA A 51 -3.27 10.70 -17.43
C ALA A 51 -2.32 11.77 -18.02
N ALA A 52 -2.66 13.04 -17.87
CA ALA A 52 -1.77 14.14 -18.27
C ALA A 52 -0.57 14.29 -17.32
N ALA A 53 -0.78 14.08 -16.01
CA ALA A 53 0.27 14.13 -15.01
C ALA A 53 1.15 12.86 -15.04
N ASN A 54 0.51 11.71 -15.21
CA ASN A 54 1.18 10.42 -15.24
C ASN A 54 0.66 9.57 -16.41
N PRO A 55 1.43 9.39 -17.49
CA PRO A 55 0.97 8.65 -18.67
C PRO A 55 0.66 7.15 -18.37
N VAL A 56 1.17 6.60 -17.25
CA VAL A 56 0.79 5.26 -16.79
C VAL A 56 -0.63 5.28 -16.20
N ALA A 57 -1.17 6.46 -15.86
CA ALA A 57 -2.49 6.70 -15.31
C ALA A 57 -2.81 5.83 -14.07
N ARG A 58 -1.82 5.61 -13.20
CA ARG A 58 -1.97 4.86 -11.94
C ARG A 58 -2.01 5.79 -10.74
N ILE A 59 -2.65 5.33 -9.70
CA ILE A 59 -2.61 5.94 -8.37
C ILE A 59 -1.79 5.05 -7.42
N PRO A 60 -1.06 5.67 -6.46
CA PRO A 60 -0.90 7.11 -6.26
C PRO A 60 -0.08 7.78 -7.36
N THR A 61 -0.38 9.04 -7.64
CA THR A 61 0.47 9.96 -8.37
C THR A 61 0.58 11.25 -7.57
N LEU A 62 1.80 11.68 -7.24
CA LEU A 62 2.09 12.90 -6.50
C LEU A 62 2.66 13.96 -7.44
N ILE A 63 2.08 15.16 -7.44
CA ILE A 63 2.70 16.34 -8.04
C ILE A 63 3.42 17.09 -6.91
N THR A 64 4.73 17.25 -7.04
CA THR A 64 5.59 17.92 -6.06
C THR A 64 5.36 19.44 -6.07
N ASP A 65 5.95 20.18 -5.11
CA ASP A 65 5.81 21.64 -5.04
C ASP A 65 6.49 22.35 -6.23
N ASP A 66 7.49 21.73 -6.85
CA ASP A 66 8.17 22.19 -8.06
C ASP A 66 7.56 21.64 -9.36
N GLY A 67 6.41 20.93 -9.27
CA GLY A 67 5.63 20.50 -10.43
C GLY A 67 6.05 19.17 -11.05
N VAL A 68 6.97 18.42 -10.42
CA VAL A 68 7.35 17.07 -10.89
C VAL A 68 6.27 16.06 -10.54
N ALA A 69 5.82 15.27 -11.52
CA ALA A 69 4.86 14.20 -11.29
C ALA A 69 5.58 12.87 -11.00
N LEU A 70 5.37 12.33 -9.81
CA LEU A 70 5.92 11.05 -9.34
C LEU A 70 4.82 9.99 -9.38
N GLY A 71 5.04 8.92 -10.13
CA GLY A 71 4.00 7.92 -10.46
C GLY A 71 4.14 6.56 -9.79
N ASP A 72 5.13 6.33 -8.93
CA ASP A 72 5.32 5.08 -8.18
C ASP A 72 5.25 5.34 -6.68
N SER A 73 4.53 4.49 -5.93
CA SER A 73 4.35 4.70 -4.50
C SER A 73 5.64 4.65 -3.70
N THR A 74 6.62 3.84 -4.13
CA THR A 74 7.95 3.77 -3.51
C THR A 74 8.73 5.05 -3.77
N LEU A 75 8.72 5.52 -5.03
CA LEU A 75 9.36 6.77 -5.42
C LEU A 75 8.76 7.96 -4.67
N ILE A 76 7.44 7.99 -4.50
CA ILE A 76 6.75 9.01 -3.71
C ILE A 76 7.22 8.96 -2.24
N CYS A 77 7.27 7.75 -1.63
CA CYS A 77 7.76 7.60 -0.26
C CYS A 77 9.23 8.02 -0.12
N GLN A 78 10.09 7.75 -1.11
CA GLN A 78 11.47 8.22 -1.15
C GLN A 78 11.54 9.76 -1.19
N HIS A 79 10.72 10.39 -2.02
CA HIS A 79 10.62 11.84 -2.08
C HIS A 79 10.18 12.43 -0.73
N LEU A 80 9.10 11.91 -0.13
CA LEU A 80 8.64 12.35 1.18
C LEU A 80 9.72 12.16 2.26
N ASN A 81 10.42 11.02 2.24
CA ASN A 81 11.52 10.74 3.14
C ASN A 81 12.69 11.73 2.99
N SER A 82 12.93 12.24 1.78
CA SER A 82 13.98 13.25 1.54
C SER A 82 13.60 14.64 2.06
N LEU A 83 12.31 14.94 2.20
CA LEU A 83 11.81 16.22 2.73
C LEU A 83 11.79 16.26 4.26
N ALA A 84 11.89 15.12 4.93
CA ALA A 84 11.91 15.05 6.39
C ALA A 84 13.32 15.34 6.92
N THR A 85 13.43 16.10 8.01
CA THR A 85 14.72 16.53 8.58
C THR A 85 15.28 15.53 9.57
N ASP A 86 14.47 15.11 10.55
CA ASP A 86 14.93 14.37 11.73
C ASP A 86 14.38 12.94 11.81
N THR A 87 13.43 12.61 10.96
CA THR A 87 12.72 11.33 10.97
C THR A 87 12.82 10.64 9.62
N ARG A 88 12.84 9.32 9.60
CA ARG A 88 12.95 8.54 8.38
C ARG A 88 12.09 7.28 8.45
N VAL A 89 11.31 7.03 7.39
CA VAL A 89 10.66 5.74 7.14
C VAL A 89 11.50 4.85 6.22
N ILE A 90 12.51 5.41 5.58
CA ILE A 90 13.52 4.70 4.80
C ILE A 90 14.88 5.04 5.41
N PRO A 91 15.56 4.09 6.08
CA PRO A 91 16.90 4.30 6.62
C PRO A 91 17.90 4.72 5.54
N THR A 92 18.87 5.54 5.91
CA THR A 92 19.97 6.00 5.02
C THR A 92 21.31 5.39 5.38
N ASP A 93 21.34 4.55 6.40
CA ASP A 93 22.48 3.78 6.87
C ASP A 93 22.46 2.33 6.32
N GLY A 94 23.31 1.45 6.88
CA GLY A 94 23.34 0.05 6.48
C GLY A 94 22.03 -0.74 6.67
N GLY A 95 21.07 -0.21 7.41
CA GLY A 95 19.73 -0.80 7.62
C GLY A 95 18.81 -0.74 6.39
N GLN A 96 19.16 0.05 5.39
CA GLN A 96 18.35 0.21 4.17
C GLN A 96 18.19 -1.10 3.38
N TRP A 97 19.18 -1.98 3.36
CA TRP A 97 19.14 -3.21 2.56
C TRP A 97 18.29 -4.32 3.20
N PRO A 98 18.45 -4.66 4.50
CA PRO A 98 17.52 -5.58 5.16
C PRO A 98 16.08 -5.10 5.10
N MET A 99 15.83 -3.82 5.40
CA MET A 99 14.50 -3.22 5.26
C MET A 99 13.99 -3.34 3.82
N GLY A 100 14.83 -3.03 2.83
CA GLY A 100 14.48 -3.10 1.41
C GLY A 100 14.11 -4.52 0.95
N ALA A 101 14.79 -5.54 1.46
CA ALA A 101 14.47 -6.93 1.15
C ALA A 101 13.09 -7.33 1.67
N LEU A 102 12.79 -7.02 2.94
CA LEU A 102 11.47 -7.29 3.52
C LEU A 102 10.38 -6.43 2.85
N TYR A 103 10.69 -5.17 2.54
CA TYR A 103 9.81 -4.28 1.79
C TYR A 103 9.42 -4.87 0.43
N ALA A 104 10.38 -5.41 -0.33
CA ALA A 104 10.11 -5.99 -1.64
C ALA A 104 9.14 -7.18 -1.56
N VAL A 105 9.23 -7.99 -0.50
CA VAL A 105 8.27 -9.08 -0.25
C VAL A 105 6.89 -8.54 0.08
N ALA A 106 6.80 -7.56 0.98
CA ALA A 106 5.53 -6.95 1.39
C ALA A 106 4.85 -6.20 0.23
N ASP A 107 5.63 -5.52 -0.61
CA ASP A 107 5.11 -4.82 -1.80
C ASP A 107 4.64 -5.81 -2.88
N GLY A 108 5.40 -6.88 -3.12
CA GLY A 108 4.99 -7.98 -4.00
C GLY A 108 3.75 -8.73 -3.51
N LEU A 109 3.52 -8.76 -2.19
CA LEU A 109 2.28 -9.26 -1.59
C LEU A 109 1.10 -8.35 -1.95
N LEU A 110 1.23 -7.03 -1.80
CA LEU A 110 0.21 -6.07 -2.21
C LEU A 110 -0.10 -6.16 -3.71
N GLU A 111 0.92 -6.30 -4.55
CA GLU A 111 0.74 -6.51 -5.99
C GLU A 111 -0.11 -7.76 -6.28
N ALA A 112 0.18 -8.87 -5.59
CA ALA A 112 -0.57 -10.12 -5.76
C ALA A 112 -2.04 -9.99 -5.33
N GLN A 113 -2.28 -9.30 -4.19
CA GLN A 113 -3.61 -9.03 -3.67
C GLN A 113 -4.42 -8.15 -4.64
N VAL A 114 -3.83 -7.08 -5.17
CA VAL A 114 -4.48 -6.19 -6.14
C VAL A 114 -4.70 -6.87 -7.48
N ALA A 115 -3.75 -7.68 -7.95
CA ALA A 115 -3.91 -8.48 -9.17
C ALA A 115 -5.05 -9.49 -9.02
N MET A 116 -5.16 -10.14 -7.86
CA MET A 116 -6.27 -11.04 -7.54
C MET A 116 -7.61 -10.30 -7.52
N ARG A 117 -7.66 -9.10 -6.90
CA ARG A 117 -8.86 -8.24 -6.94
C ARG A 117 -9.27 -7.93 -8.39
N ALA A 118 -8.34 -7.54 -9.23
CA ALA A 118 -8.62 -7.25 -10.63
C ALA A 118 -9.25 -8.44 -11.35
N GLU A 119 -8.79 -9.65 -11.09
CA GLU A 119 -9.35 -10.86 -11.66
C GLU A 119 -10.73 -11.21 -11.07
N MET A 120 -10.93 -10.98 -9.77
CA MET A 120 -12.22 -11.21 -9.10
C MET A 120 -13.34 -10.28 -9.59
N LEU A 121 -13.00 -9.10 -10.11
CA LEU A 121 -13.97 -8.16 -10.71
C LEU A 121 -14.40 -8.58 -12.13
N ARG A 122 -13.71 -9.54 -12.74
CA ARG A 122 -14.13 -10.05 -14.07
C ARG A 122 -15.41 -10.88 -13.94
N PRO A 123 -16.25 -10.91 -14.99
CA PRO A 123 -17.35 -11.88 -15.06
C PRO A 123 -16.85 -13.31 -14.86
N ASP A 124 -17.58 -14.12 -14.09
CA ASP A 124 -17.18 -15.49 -13.74
C ASP A 124 -16.82 -16.34 -14.95
N ALA A 125 -17.56 -16.17 -16.08
CA ALA A 125 -17.36 -16.94 -17.30
C ALA A 125 -15.98 -16.74 -17.95
N ILE A 126 -15.28 -15.63 -17.63
CA ILE A 126 -13.96 -15.33 -18.21
C ILE A 126 -12.87 -15.20 -17.13
N ARG A 127 -13.20 -15.53 -15.89
CA ARG A 127 -12.26 -15.51 -14.77
C ARG A 127 -11.31 -16.70 -14.85
N SER A 128 -10.02 -16.44 -14.76
CA SER A 128 -8.98 -17.48 -14.82
C SER A 128 -8.72 -18.10 -13.45
N ALA A 129 -9.19 -19.32 -13.24
CA ALA A 129 -8.91 -20.07 -11.99
C ALA A 129 -7.40 -20.29 -11.79
N GLY A 130 -6.65 -20.57 -12.87
CA GLY A 130 -5.20 -20.75 -12.78
C GLY A 130 -4.46 -19.47 -12.41
N PHE A 131 -4.92 -18.31 -12.87
CA PHE A 131 -4.35 -17.03 -12.45
C PHE A 131 -4.64 -16.77 -10.96
N LEU A 132 -5.87 -16.98 -10.51
CA LEU A 132 -6.24 -16.82 -9.09
C LEU A 132 -5.40 -17.74 -8.19
N GLN A 133 -5.25 -19.02 -8.56
CA GLN A 133 -4.42 -19.96 -7.81
C GLN A 133 -2.97 -19.48 -7.72
N LYS A 134 -2.40 -19.00 -8.82
CA LYS A 134 -1.03 -18.45 -8.84
C LYS A 134 -0.88 -17.26 -7.87
N GLN A 135 -1.86 -16.35 -7.81
CA GLN A 135 -1.81 -15.23 -6.88
C GLN A 135 -1.99 -15.69 -5.42
N GLN A 136 -2.89 -16.61 -5.16
CA GLN A 136 -3.08 -17.21 -3.82
C GLN A 136 -1.77 -17.85 -3.30
N ASP A 137 -1.09 -18.61 -4.14
CA ASP A 137 0.19 -19.24 -3.79
C ASP A 137 1.28 -18.20 -3.52
N ARG A 138 1.30 -17.09 -4.27
CA ARG A 138 2.21 -15.98 -4.02
C ARG A 138 1.90 -15.30 -2.69
N ILE A 139 0.64 -14.96 -2.43
CA ILE A 139 0.17 -14.35 -1.19
C ILE A 139 0.58 -15.22 0.01
N ARG A 140 0.32 -16.52 -0.05
CA ARG A 140 0.69 -17.47 1.01
C ARG A 140 2.19 -17.45 1.29
N ARG A 141 3.05 -17.60 0.25
CA ARG A 141 4.51 -17.58 0.42
C ARG A 141 5.04 -16.26 0.97
N CYS A 142 4.46 -15.14 0.57
CA CYS A 142 4.85 -13.83 1.10
C CYS A 142 4.50 -13.72 2.58
N PHE A 143 3.32 -14.15 3.00
CA PHE A 143 2.95 -14.16 4.41
C PHE A 143 3.80 -15.13 5.23
N ASP A 144 4.14 -16.31 4.70
CA ASP A 144 5.04 -17.27 5.34
C ASP A 144 6.42 -16.63 5.58
N HIS A 145 6.97 -15.97 4.57
CA HIS A 145 8.25 -15.28 4.68
C HIS A 145 8.21 -14.13 5.71
N ILE A 146 7.11 -13.34 5.72
CA ILE A 146 6.96 -12.25 6.69
C ILE A 146 6.82 -12.80 8.12
N GLU A 147 6.15 -13.93 8.33
CA GLU A 147 6.10 -14.63 9.62
C GLU A 147 7.49 -15.03 10.11
N GLU A 148 8.30 -15.64 9.22
CA GLU A 148 9.69 -16.05 9.54
C GLU A 148 10.57 -14.85 9.96
N HIS A 149 10.24 -13.64 9.46
CA HIS A 149 10.96 -12.39 9.73
C HIS A 149 10.18 -11.43 10.66
N ALA A 150 9.18 -11.92 11.37
CA ALA A 150 8.30 -11.08 12.20
C ALA A 150 9.06 -10.30 13.30
N VAL A 151 10.19 -10.79 13.75
CA VAL A 151 11.08 -10.09 14.69
C VAL A 151 11.58 -8.76 14.12
N GLU A 152 11.83 -8.71 12.80
CA GLU A 152 12.28 -7.50 12.09
C GLU A 152 11.16 -6.45 11.94
N LEU A 153 9.91 -6.86 12.14
CA LEU A 153 8.76 -5.97 12.14
C LEU A 153 8.56 -5.22 13.47
N SER A 154 9.31 -5.54 14.51
CA SER A 154 9.22 -4.83 15.79
C SER A 154 9.57 -3.36 15.63
N VAL A 155 8.67 -2.47 16.08
CA VAL A 155 8.89 -1.03 16.11
C VAL A 155 9.25 -0.65 17.54
N PRO A 156 10.50 -0.25 17.84
CA PRO A 156 10.87 0.19 19.17
C PRO A 156 9.98 1.33 19.66
N GLY A 157 9.67 1.35 20.95
CA GLY A 157 8.81 2.37 21.54
C GLY A 157 9.30 3.79 21.23
N GLY A 158 8.41 4.64 20.73
CA GLY A 158 8.73 6.01 20.32
C GLY A 158 9.39 6.17 18.94
N SER A 159 9.70 5.06 18.25
CA SER A 159 10.27 5.11 16.91
C SER A 159 9.18 5.15 15.83
N LEU A 160 9.55 5.70 14.67
CA LEU A 160 8.72 5.59 13.47
C LEU A 160 8.84 4.18 12.87
N PRO A 161 7.76 3.67 12.27
CA PRO A 161 7.84 2.45 11.47
C PRO A 161 8.60 2.74 10.18
N ASN A 162 9.37 1.77 9.72
CA ASN A 162 9.98 1.83 8.40
C ASN A 162 8.99 1.42 7.30
N LEU A 163 9.38 1.63 6.04
CA LEU A 163 8.50 1.38 4.89
C LEU A 163 8.11 -0.10 4.75
N ALA A 164 8.96 -1.05 5.17
CA ALA A 164 8.63 -2.48 5.17
C ALA A 164 7.51 -2.79 6.17
N GLN A 165 7.61 -2.25 7.39
CA GLN A 165 6.61 -2.40 8.44
C GLN A 165 5.26 -1.76 8.02
N ILE A 166 5.30 -0.55 7.47
CA ILE A 166 4.11 0.12 6.93
C ILE A 166 3.44 -0.76 5.86
N THR A 167 4.22 -1.27 4.91
CA THR A 167 3.70 -2.05 3.78
C THR A 167 3.15 -3.41 4.23
N ALA A 168 3.84 -4.10 5.14
CA ALA A 168 3.35 -5.35 5.72
C ALA A 168 2.03 -5.15 6.50
N GLY A 169 1.93 -4.08 7.30
CA GLY A 169 0.69 -3.75 8.01
C GLY A 169 -0.47 -3.45 7.07
N ILE A 170 -0.20 -2.74 5.97
CA ILE A 170 -1.21 -2.48 4.93
C ILE A 170 -1.64 -3.80 4.27
N ALA A 171 -0.71 -4.70 3.98
CA ALA A 171 -1.03 -5.98 3.34
C ALA A 171 -1.91 -6.87 4.23
N CYS A 172 -1.63 -6.91 5.54
CA CYS A 172 -2.50 -7.58 6.52
C CYS A 172 -3.90 -6.97 6.53
N GLY A 173 -4.00 -5.64 6.61
CA GLY A 173 -5.30 -4.95 6.64
C GLY A 173 -6.07 -5.07 5.33
N TYR A 174 -5.37 -5.09 4.19
CA TYR A 174 -6.01 -5.31 2.90
C TYR A 174 -6.54 -6.76 2.79
N GLN A 175 -5.83 -7.73 3.34
CA GLN A 175 -6.27 -9.12 3.43
C GLN A 175 -7.56 -9.24 4.24
N ASP A 176 -7.63 -8.58 5.39
CA ASP A 176 -8.82 -8.59 6.27
C ASP A 176 -10.03 -7.86 5.64
N TRP A 177 -9.76 -6.81 4.89
CA TRP A 177 -10.82 -6.01 4.27
C TRP A 177 -11.52 -6.70 3.09
N ARG A 178 -10.83 -7.62 2.41
CA ARG A 178 -11.35 -8.31 1.23
C ARG A 178 -11.86 -9.71 1.60
N ASP A 179 -13.17 -9.88 1.67
CA ASP A 179 -13.88 -11.11 2.05
C ASP A 179 -13.57 -12.35 1.20
N TRP A 180 -13.06 -12.12 -0.02
CA TRP A 180 -12.62 -13.17 -0.94
C TRP A 180 -11.15 -13.58 -0.76
N LEU A 181 -10.41 -12.95 0.16
CA LEU A 181 -9.06 -13.35 0.56
C LEU A 181 -9.16 -14.26 1.81
N ALA A 182 -8.33 -15.30 1.85
CA ALA A 182 -8.26 -16.18 3.01
C ALA A 182 -7.63 -15.46 4.21
N ASP A 183 -8.05 -15.84 5.43
CA ASP A 183 -7.40 -15.35 6.65
C ASP A 183 -5.89 -15.69 6.61
N PHE A 184 -5.05 -14.71 6.88
CA PHE A 184 -3.60 -14.89 6.87
C PHE A 184 -3.05 -15.48 8.18
N ARG A 185 -3.82 -15.44 9.28
CA ARG A 185 -3.36 -15.78 10.65
C ARG A 185 -3.05 -17.25 10.90
N PRO A 186 -3.79 -18.23 10.33
CA PRO A 186 -3.51 -19.64 10.59
C PRO A 186 -2.06 -19.99 10.26
N GLY A 187 -1.34 -20.49 11.28
CA GLY A 187 0.09 -20.85 11.18
C GLY A 187 1.06 -19.68 11.26
N ARG A 188 0.59 -18.43 11.53
CA ARG A 188 1.43 -17.23 11.58
C ARG A 188 1.17 -16.40 12.85
N PRO A 189 1.48 -16.97 14.03
CA PRO A 189 1.18 -16.30 15.30
C PRO A 189 2.01 -15.04 15.55
N ALA A 190 3.27 -14.99 15.11
CA ALA A 190 4.13 -13.84 15.34
C ALA A 190 3.65 -12.62 14.52
N LEU A 191 3.34 -12.82 13.24
CA LEU A 191 2.76 -11.79 12.38
C LEU A 191 1.37 -11.35 12.88
N SER A 192 0.54 -12.31 13.32
CA SER A 192 -0.80 -12.03 13.86
C SER A 192 -0.71 -11.11 15.09
N ASN A 193 0.16 -11.43 16.03
CA ASN A 193 0.38 -10.63 17.24
C ASN A 193 0.91 -9.24 16.90
N TRP A 194 1.96 -9.18 16.07
CA TRP A 194 2.52 -7.91 15.62
C TRP A 194 1.47 -7.02 14.93
N TYR A 195 0.70 -7.58 14.00
CA TYR A 195 -0.32 -6.82 13.30
C TYR A 195 -1.44 -6.34 14.23
N GLY A 196 -1.82 -7.14 15.22
CA GLY A 196 -2.78 -6.74 16.26
C GLY A 196 -2.38 -5.46 16.97
N GLU A 197 -1.09 -5.28 17.27
CA GLU A 197 -0.53 -4.07 17.87
C GLU A 197 -0.33 -2.96 16.83
N PHE A 198 0.28 -3.29 15.68
CA PHE A 198 0.62 -2.32 14.63
C PHE A 198 -0.62 -1.64 14.05
N SER A 199 -1.72 -2.37 13.90
CA SER A 199 -3.00 -1.83 13.40
C SER A 199 -3.61 -0.74 14.30
N GLN A 200 -3.22 -0.67 15.58
CA GLN A 200 -3.69 0.34 16.52
C GLN A 200 -2.98 1.70 16.38
N ARG A 201 -1.91 1.79 15.58
CA ARG A 201 -1.23 3.06 15.32
C ARG A 201 -2.22 4.08 14.72
N PRO A 202 -2.16 5.37 15.14
CA PRO A 202 -3.06 6.41 14.64
C PRO A 202 -3.12 6.46 13.11
N ALA A 203 -1.96 6.45 12.43
CA ALA A 203 -1.90 6.50 10.98
C ALA A 203 -2.56 5.28 10.31
N MET A 204 -2.54 4.09 10.93
CA MET A 204 -3.22 2.90 10.42
C MET A 204 -4.74 3.00 10.56
N ARG A 205 -5.22 3.48 11.72
CA ARG A 205 -6.65 3.62 12.01
C ARG A 205 -7.32 4.71 11.20
N GLU A 206 -6.65 5.86 11.06
CA GLU A 206 -7.16 7.01 10.30
C GLU A 206 -7.18 6.78 8.78
N THR A 207 -6.58 5.70 8.32
CA THR A 207 -6.47 5.36 6.90
C THR A 207 -7.07 4.00 6.58
N GLU A 208 -8.01 3.52 7.38
CA GLU A 208 -8.71 2.27 7.08
C GLU A 208 -9.30 2.30 5.66
N PRO A 209 -9.12 1.21 4.88
CA PRO A 209 -9.56 1.21 3.49
C PRO A 209 -11.07 1.24 3.38
N SER A 210 -11.58 1.99 2.40
CA SER A 210 -12.99 2.01 2.04
C SER A 210 -13.16 2.08 0.53
N ASP A 211 -14.28 1.57 0.00
CA ASP A 211 -14.59 1.66 -1.43
C ASP A 211 -15.18 3.04 -1.81
N THR A 212 -15.58 3.84 -0.83
CA THR A 212 -16.18 5.16 -1.05
C THR A 212 -15.14 6.22 -0.69
N PRO A 213 -14.78 7.13 -1.61
CA PRO A 213 -14.00 8.31 -1.25
C PRO A 213 -14.82 9.14 -0.25
N GLU A 214 -14.25 9.44 0.90
CA GLU A 214 -14.82 10.48 1.77
C GLU A 214 -14.78 11.82 1.03
N ALA A 215 -15.88 12.55 1.11
CA ALA A 215 -16.07 13.83 0.43
C ALA A 215 -15.18 14.94 1.04
#